data_62d1610aeebb7549522661dce01f4420
#
_entry.id   62d1610aeebb7549522661dce01f4420
#
_cell.length_a   1.000
_cell.length_b   1.000
_cell.length_c   1.000
_cell.angle_alpha   90.00
_cell.angle_beta   90.00
_cell.angle_gamma   90.00
#
_symmetry.space_group_name_H-M   'P 1'
#
loop_
_entity.id
_entity.type
_entity.pdbx_description
1 polymer ?
#
loop_
_entity_poly.entity_id
_entity_poly.type
_entity_poly.pdbx_seq_one_letter_code
_entity_poly.pdbx_strand_id
1 'polypeptide(L)'
;IELKAPGIIPRQSVSEPMQTGIKALDALVPVGRGQRELIIGDRQTGKTAVAIDTILNQKSVNQSNNEKEKLYCIYVAIGQKRSTVAQVVKTLEENGAMEYTIVVAASASDPAPLQFLAPYAGCSMGEFFRDNGMHGLIVYDDLSKQAVAYRQMSLLIRRPPAREAFP
;
A
#
# COMPACT_ATOMS: atom_id res chain seq x y z
N ILE A 1 5.55 -14.14 8.06
CA ILE A 1 4.90 -12.95 7.49
C ILE A 1 5.11 -11.77 8.44
N GLU A 2 4.79 -11.88 9.72
CA GLU A 2 5.01 -10.83 10.72
C GLU A 2 6.45 -10.86 11.22
N LEU A 3 7.32 -10.07 10.60
CA LEU A 3 8.71 -9.94 10.97
C LEU A 3 8.98 -8.56 11.60
N LYS A 4 9.97 -8.50 12.49
CA LYS A 4 10.39 -7.23 13.08
C LYS A 4 11.02 -6.34 12.01
N ALA A 5 10.52 -5.11 11.88
CA ALA A 5 11.08 -4.14 10.96
C ALA A 5 12.56 -3.84 11.28
N PRO A 6 13.41 -3.60 10.26
CA PRO A 6 14.80 -3.21 10.47
C PRO A 6 14.88 -1.88 11.25
N GLY A 7 15.84 -1.79 12.14
CA GLY A 7 16.14 -0.56 12.88
C GLY A 7 16.69 0.56 11.99
N ILE A 8 17.10 1.67 12.60
CA ILE A 8 17.59 2.86 11.87
C ILE A 8 18.92 2.56 11.16
N ILE A 9 19.83 1.86 11.82
CA ILE A 9 21.20 1.62 11.32
C ILE A 9 21.24 0.86 9.97
N PRO A 10 20.45 -0.23 9.77
CA PRO A 10 20.49 -0.97 8.52
C PRO A 10 19.71 -0.30 7.38
N ARG A 11 19.06 0.84 7.60
CA ARG A 11 18.31 1.54 6.56
C ARG A 11 19.22 2.44 5.74
N GLN A 12 19.07 2.38 4.41
CA GLN A 12 19.74 3.32 3.50
C GLN A 12 19.00 4.66 3.46
N SER A 13 19.73 5.72 3.19
CA SER A 13 19.16 7.04 2.94
C SER A 13 18.35 7.04 1.64
N VAL A 14 17.22 7.74 1.66
CA VAL A 14 16.39 7.94 0.46
C VAL A 14 17.08 8.98 -0.43
N SER A 15 17.40 8.60 -1.67
CA SER A 15 18.12 9.43 -2.62
C SER A 15 17.48 9.50 -4.01
N GLU A 16 16.57 8.58 -4.32
CA GLU A 16 15.92 8.50 -5.62
C GLU A 16 14.45 8.97 -5.52
N PRO A 17 14.01 9.93 -6.35
CA PRO A 17 12.63 10.40 -6.32
C PRO A 17 11.67 9.35 -6.90
N MET A 18 10.47 9.29 -6.34
CA MET A 18 9.33 8.63 -6.93
C MET A 18 8.36 9.69 -7.46
N GLN A 19 8.18 9.75 -8.76
CA GLN A 19 7.27 10.70 -9.38
C GLN A 19 5.83 10.22 -9.22
N THR A 20 5.04 10.96 -8.44
CA THR A 20 3.60 10.65 -8.27
C THR A 20 2.77 11.08 -9.48
N GLY A 21 3.28 12.01 -10.28
CA GLY A 21 2.56 12.66 -11.37
C GLY A 21 1.59 13.75 -10.89
N ILE A 22 1.51 13.98 -9.59
CA ILE A 22 0.70 15.03 -8.98
C ILE A 22 1.62 16.23 -8.73
N LYS A 23 1.48 17.28 -9.53
CA LYS A 23 2.39 18.44 -9.53
C LYS A 23 2.62 19.03 -8.15
N ALA A 24 1.58 19.15 -7.34
CA ALA A 24 1.68 19.71 -6.01
C ALA A 24 2.56 18.85 -5.07
N LEU A 25 2.44 17.53 -5.15
CA LEU A 25 3.26 16.61 -4.37
C LEU A 25 4.71 16.61 -4.87
N ASP A 26 4.90 16.42 -6.16
CA ASP A 26 6.24 16.27 -6.74
C ASP A 26 7.08 17.54 -6.60
N ALA A 27 6.43 18.73 -6.56
CA ALA A 27 7.11 20.02 -6.44
C ALA A 27 7.32 20.48 -4.99
N LEU A 28 6.38 20.21 -4.09
CA LEU A 28 6.38 20.77 -2.74
C LEU A 28 6.69 19.76 -1.64
N VAL A 29 6.31 18.50 -1.84
CA VAL A 29 6.47 17.42 -0.87
C VAL A 29 6.90 16.15 -1.61
N PRO A 30 8.07 16.15 -2.26
CA PRO A 30 8.50 15.03 -3.08
C PRO A 30 8.64 13.75 -2.25
N VAL A 31 8.19 12.65 -2.81
CA VAL A 31 8.30 11.31 -2.20
C VAL A 31 9.48 10.58 -2.83
N GLY A 32 10.29 9.95 -2.02
CA GLY A 32 11.43 9.17 -2.47
C GLY A 32 11.19 7.67 -2.45
N ARG A 33 11.92 6.93 -3.26
CA ARG A 33 11.92 5.47 -3.27
C ARG A 33 12.51 4.94 -1.96
N GLY A 34 11.72 4.16 -1.23
CA GLY A 34 12.06 3.69 0.12
C GLY A 34 11.47 4.54 1.24
N GLN A 35 10.82 5.66 0.91
CA GLN A 35 10.12 6.49 1.89
C GLN A 35 8.77 5.88 2.28
N ARG A 36 8.34 6.15 3.50
CA ARG A 36 6.98 5.90 3.97
C ARG A 36 6.25 7.22 4.07
N GLU A 37 5.10 7.30 3.43
CA GLU A 37 4.27 8.51 3.40
C GLU A 37 2.88 8.20 3.95
N LEU A 38 2.32 9.09 4.75
CA LEU A 38 0.99 8.98 5.32
C LEU A 38 0.04 9.92 4.58
N ILE A 39 -1.01 9.37 3.98
CA ILE A 39 -2.13 10.14 3.43
C ILE A 39 -3.25 10.10 4.47
N ILE A 40 -3.50 11.22 5.14
CA ILE A 40 -4.51 11.36 6.17
C ILE A 40 -5.63 12.31 5.73
N GLY A 41 -6.86 12.00 6.10
CA GLY A 41 -8.03 12.84 5.81
C GLY A 41 -9.33 12.11 6.13
N ASP A 42 -10.42 12.85 6.18
CA ASP A 42 -11.77 12.34 6.39
C ASP A 42 -12.25 11.43 5.24
N ARG A 43 -13.42 10.85 5.41
CA ARG A 43 -14.05 10.06 4.35
C ARG A 43 -14.29 10.92 3.11
N GLN A 44 -14.08 10.33 1.93
CA GLN A 44 -14.33 10.98 0.63
C GLN A 44 -13.50 12.25 0.35
N THR A 45 -12.35 12.39 1.01
CA THR A 45 -11.41 13.52 0.76
C THR A 45 -10.41 13.26 -0.36
N GLY A 46 -10.55 12.17 -1.10
CA GLY A 46 -9.67 11.87 -2.24
C GLY A 46 -8.41 11.06 -1.91
N LYS A 47 -8.28 10.48 -0.70
CA LYS A 47 -7.12 9.67 -0.32
C LYS A 47 -6.82 8.54 -1.31
N THR A 48 -7.84 7.76 -1.62
CA THR A 48 -7.73 6.66 -2.60
C THR A 48 -7.39 7.19 -4.00
N ALA A 49 -7.94 8.34 -4.40
CA ALA A 49 -7.65 8.93 -5.69
C ALA A 49 -6.17 9.31 -5.83
N VAL A 50 -5.57 9.93 -4.82
CA VAL A 50 -4.12 10.23 -4.79
C VAL A 50 -3.30 8.96 -4.97
N ALA A 51 -3.65 7.88 -4.28
CA ALA A 51 -2.95 6.61 -4.38
C ALA A 51 -3.09 5.97 -5.77
N ILE A 52 -4.30 5.94 -6.32
CA ILE A 52 -4.57 5.38 -7.64
C ILE A 52 -3.90 6.20 -8.74
N ASP A 53 -4.00 7.53 -8.70
CA ASP A 53 -3.31 8.40 -9.66
C ASP A 53 -1.80 8.19 -9.63
N THR A 54 -1.22 8.01 -8.44
CA THR A 54 0.21 7.68 -8.30
C THR A 54 0.55 6.37 -9.00
N ILE A 55 -0.27 5.33 -8.87
CA ILE A 55 -0.07 4.05 -9.56
C ILE A 55 -0.20 4.25 -11.08
N LEU A 56 -1.24 4.93 -11.55
CA LEU A 56 -1.46 5.18 -12.98
C LEU A 56 -0.31 5.94 -13.62
N ASN A 57 0.25 6.91 -12.91
CA ASN A 57 1.36 7.74 -13.38
C ASN A 57 2.70 7.00 -13.46
N GLN A 58 2.82 5.76 -12.92
CA GLN A 58 4.00 4.92 -13.11
C GLN A 58 4.05 4.25 -14.50
N LYS A 59 3.01 4.38 -15.32
CA LYS A 59 2.96 3.75 -16.65
C LYS A 59 4.15 4.12 -17.54
N SER A 60 4.50 5.40 -17.61
CA SER A 60 5.61 5.88 -18.44
C SER A 60 6.96 5.28 -18.01
N VAL A 61 7.20 5.18 -16.72
CA VAL A 61 8.42 4.58 -16.16
C VAL A 61 8.46 3.09 -16.45
N ASN A 62 7.33 2.40 -16.30
CA ASN A 62 7.23 0.95 -16.52
C ASN A 62 7.26 0.56 -18.01
N GLN A 63 6.93 1.47 -18.92
CA GLN A 63 7.06 1.28 -20.36
C GLN A 63 8.47 1.61 -20.89
N SER A 64 9.34 2.18 -20.07
CA SER A 64 10.73 2.44 -20.46
C SER A 64 11.49 1.14 -20.61
N ASN A 65 12.57 1.17 -21.44
CA ASN A 65 13.46 0.03 -21.61
C ASN A 65 14.45 -0.13 -20.42
N ASN A 66 14.39 0.73 -19.44
CA ASN A 66 15.26 0.69 -18.27
C ASN A 66 14.63 -0.11 -17.13
N GLU A 67 14.96 -1.40 -17.06
CA GLU A 67 14.46 -2.31 -16.02
C GLU A 67 14.76 -1.83 -14.60
N LYS A 68 15.85 -1.08 -14.40
CA LYS A 68 16.24 -0.57 -13.07
C LYS A 68 15.37 0.57 -12.57
N GLU A 69 14.66 1.24 -13.45
CA GLU A 69 13.76 2.35 -13.08
C GLU A 69 12.32 1.90 -12.85
N LYS A 70 11.95 0.71 -13.35
CA LYS A 70 10.59 0.19 -13.22
C LYS A 70 10.13 0.16 -11.77
N LEU A 71 8.88 0.50 -11.56
CA LEU A 71 8.24 0.52 -10.25
C LEU A 71 6.99 -0.38 -10.27
N TYR A 72 7.10 -1.51 -9.60
CA TYR A 72 5.97 -2.43 -9.43
C TYR A 72 5.08 -1.95 -8.30
N CYS A 73 3.77 -2.02 -8.49
CA CYS A 73 2.81 -1.48 -7.55
C CYS A 73 2.03 -2.61 -6.86
N ILE A 74 1.81 -2.48 -5.56
CA ILE A 74 0.95 -3.36 -4.78
C ILE A 74 -0.13 -2.51 -4.11
N TYR A 75 -1.38 -2.72 -4.50
CA TYR A 75 -2.51 -2.06 -3.87
C TYR A 75 -3.18 -3.02 -2.90
N VAL A 76 -3.16 -2.69 -1.62
CA VAL A 76 -3.73 -3.50 -0.55
C VAL A 76 -5.03 -2.85 -0.07
N ALA A 77 -6.16 -3.43 -0.46
CA ALA A 77 -7.49 -3.02 -0.02
C ALA A 77 -7.89 -3.77 1.27
N ILE A 78 -8.06 -3.03 2.36
CA ILE A 78 -8.35 -3.60 3.67
C ILE A 78 -9.74 -3.17 4.13
N GLY A 79 -10.63 -4.13 4.35
CA GLY A 79 -11.96 -3.89 4.89
C GLY A 79 -12.86 -3.00 4.01
N GLN A 80 -12.59 -2.92 2.73
CA GLN A 80 -13.39 -2.20 1.75
C GLN A 80 -14.55 -3.05 1.23
N LYS A 81 -15.57 -2.40 0.67
CA LYS A 81 -16.64 -3.09 -0.05
C LYS A 81 -16.08 -3.73 -1.31
N ARG A 82 -16.54 -4.92 -1.67
CA ARG A 82 -16.11 -5.60 -2.91
C ARG A 82 -16.35 -4.76 -4.17
N SER A 83 -17.46 -4.01 -4.20
CA SER A 83 -17.74 -3.09 -5.32
C SER A 83 -16.71 -1.97 -5.46
N THR A 84 -16.20 -1.46 -4.34
CA THR A 84 -15.14 -0.44 -4.36
C THR A 84 -13.84 -1.01 -4.90
N VAL A 85 -13.45 -2.21 -4.45
CA VAL A 85 -12.27 -2.90 -4.96
C VAL A 85 -12.41 -3.20 -6.46
N ALA A 86 -13.57 -3.70 -6.89
CA ALA A 86 -13.85 -3.95 -8.30
C ALA A 86 -13.73 -2.68 -9.16
N GLN A 87 -14.19 -1.53 -8.65
CA GLN A 87 -14.05 -0.25 -9.34
C GLN A 87 -12.58 0.17 -9.47
N VAL A 88 -11.76 -0.03 -8.43
CA VAL A 88 -10.32 0.22 -8.48
C VAL A 88 -9.64 -0.67 -9.52
N VAL A 89 -9.90 -1.97 -9.49
CA VAL A 89 -9.35 -2.93 -10.47
C VAL A 89 -9.72 -2.52 -11.89
N LYS A 90 -10.99 -2.21 -12.11
CA LYS A 90 -11.47 -1.74 -13.43
C LYS A 90 -10.73 -0.48 -13.91
N THR A 91 -10.55 0.50 -13.02
CA THR A 91 -9.80 1.72 -13.34
C THR A 91 -8.35 1.41 -13.72
N LEU A 92 -7.69 0.51 -12.99
CA LEU A 92 -6.32 0.07 -13.29
C LEU A 92 -6.24 -0.68 -14.63
N GLU A 93 -7.20 -1.57 -14.93
CA GLU A 93 -7.30 -2.30 -16.20
C GLU A 93 -7.49 -1.37 -17.39
N GLU A 94 -8.47 -0.47 -17.32
CA GLU A 94 -8.80 0.48 -18.40
C GLU A 94 -7.62 1.40 -18.76
N ASN A 95 -6.72 1.65 -17.79
CA ASN A 95 -5.52 2.45 -18.00
C ASN A 95 -4.26 1.62 -18.27
N GLY A 96 -4.35 0.30 -18.34
CA GLY A 96 -3.23 -0.61 -18.59
C GLY A 96 -2.25 -0.72 -17.41
N ALA A 97 -2.66 -0.33 -16.21
CA ALA A 97 -1.81 -0.37 -15.00
C ALA A 97 -1.75 -1.75 -14.35
N MET A 98 -2.64 -2.67 -14.71
CA MET A 98 -2.62 -4.05 -14.20
C MET A 98 -1.39 -4.84 -14.66
N GLU A 99 -0.70 -4.40 -15.70
CA GLU A 99 0.53 -5.05 -16.18
C GLU A 99 1.69 -4.99 -15.15
N TYR A 100 1.66 -3.98 -14.27
CA TYR A 100 2.69 -3.77 -13.24
C TYR A 100 2.10 -3.64 -11.83
N THR A 101 0.82 -3.99 -11.63
CA THR A 101 0.13 -3.83 -10.35
C THR A 101 -0.42 -5.15 -9.84
N ILE A 102 -0.16 -5.45 -8.56
CA ILE A 102 -0.76 -6.54 -7.80
C ILE A 102 -1.83 -5.96 -6.90
N VAL A 103 -3.03 -6.55 -6.89
CA VAL A 103 -4.10 -6.16 -5.98
C VAL A 103 -4.29 -7.25 -4.93
N VAL A 104 -4.13 -6.87 -3.66
CA VAL A 104 -4.38 -7.71 -2.50
C VAL A 104 -5.62 -7.20 -1.80
N ALA A 105 -6.67 -8.00 -1.70
CA ALA A 105 -7.93 -7.55 -1.12
C ALA A 105 -8.40 -8.46 0.00
N ALA A 106 -8.70 -7.86 1.15
CA ALA A 106 -9.50 -8.45 2.21
C ALA A 106 -10.69 -7.54 2.45
N SER A 107 -11.86 -7.96 1.98
CA SER A 107 -13.09 -7.15 1.99
C SER A 107 -13.69 -7.02 3.40
N ALA A 108 -14.64 -6.11 3.54
CA ALA A 108 -15.37 -5.94 4.80
C ALA A 108 -16.18 -7.17 5.24
N SER A 109 -16.47 -8.08 4.30
CA SER A 109 -17.17 -9.36 4.57
C SER A 109 -16.23 -10.52 4.90
N ASP A 110 -14.92 -10.32 4.73
CA ASP A 110 -13.95 -11.35 5.08
C ASP A 110 -13.66 -11.36 6.58
N PRO A 111 -13.30 -12.53 7.17
CA PRO A 111 -12.95 -12.62 8.58
C PRO A 111 -11.84 -11.64 9.00
N ALA A 112 -11.92 -11.14 10.23
CA ALA A 112 -10.94 -10.19 10.77
C ALA A 112 -9.47 -10.66 10.64
N PRO A 113 -9.11 -11.94 10.82
CA PRO A 113 -7.74 -12.40 10.58
C PRO A 113 -7.23 -12.15 9.17
N LEU A 114 -8.06 -12.28 8.14
CA LEU A 114 -7.68 -12.00 6.76
C LEU A 114 -7.44 -10.50 6.53
N GLN A 115 -8.30 -9.66 7.09
CA GLN A 115 -8.11 -8.20 7.03
C GLN A 115 -6.85 -7.76 7.77
N PHE A 116 -6.50 -8.41 8.87
CA PHE A 116 -5.26 -8.17 9.60
C PHE A 116 -4.02 -8.60 8.82
N LEU A 117 -4.07 -9.76 8.15
CA LEU A 117 -2.92 -10.31 7.41
C LEU A 117 -2.68 -9.66 6.05
N ALA A 118 -3.69 -9.05 5.44
CA ALA A 118 -3.58 -8.48 4.10
C ALA A 118 -2.41 -7.51 3.91
N PRO A 119 -2.17 -6.52 4.80
CA PRO A 119 -1.04 -5.61 4.64
C PRO A 119 0.32 -6.31 4.79
N TYR A 120 0.44 -7.33 5.63
CA TYR A 120 1.66 -8.13 5.74
C TYR A 120 1.93 -8.94 4.47
N ALA A 121 0.88 -9.52 3.88
CA ALA A 121 0.99 -10.23 2.60
C ALA A 121 1.45 -9.27 1.48
N GLY A 122 0.83 -8.09 1.38
CA GLY A 122 1.25 -7.07 0.42
C GLY A 122 2.67 -6.58 0.65
N CYS A 123 3.08 -6.42 1.91
CA CYS A 123 4.45 -6.07 2.26
C CYS A 123 5.45 -7.13 1.79
N SER A 124 5.17 -8.40 2.04
CA SER A 124 6.04 -9.51 1.60
C SER A 124 6.19 -9.57 0.08
N MET A 125 5.12 -9.25 -0.67
CA MET A 125 5.19 -9.13 -2.14
C MET A 125 6.09 -7.96 -2.56
N GLY A 126 5.98 -6.81 -1.89
CA GLY A 126 6.84 -5.66 -2.15
C GLY A 126 8.31 -5.91 -1.79
N GLU A 127 8.55 -6.63 -0.70
CA GLU A 127 9.89 -7.04 -0.29
C GLU A 127 10.57 -7.95 -1.31
N PHE A 128 9.81 -8.78 -2.01
CA PHE A 128 10.34 -9.58 -3.11
C PHE A 128 10.99 -8.70 -4.19
N PHE A 129 10.33 -7.63 -4.61
CA PHE A 129 10.89 -6.70 -5.59
C PHE A 129 12.14 -6.00 -5.05
N ARG A 130 12.07 -5.48 -3.82
CA ARG A 130 13.21 -4.85 -3.15
C ARG A 130 14.43 -5.78 -3.07
N ASP A 131 14.24 -7.00 -2.63
CA ASP A 131 15.32 -7.96 -2.38
C ASP A 131 15.95 -8.47 -3.67
N ASN A 132 15.25 -8.33 -4.80
CA ASN A 132 15.76 -8.64 -6.14
C ASN A 132 16.27 -7.39 -6.90
N GLY A 133 16.51 -6.28 -6.22
CA GLY A 133 17.08 -5.08 -6.83
C GLY A 133 16.09 -4.28 -7.70
N MET A 134 14.81 -4.51 -7.52
CA MET A 134 13.72 -3.80 -8.19
C MET A 134 13.06 -2.79 -7.23
N HIS A 135 12.22 -1.91 -7.74
CA HIS A 135 11.46 -0.98 -6.92
C HIS A 135 10.01 -1.43 -6.75
N GLY A 136 9.49 -1.24 -5.54
CA GLY A 136 8.09 -1.53 -5.21
C GLY A 136 7.40 -0.35 -4.53
N LEU A 137 6.20 -0.03 -4.96
CA LEU A 137 5.28 0.89 -4.30
C LEU A 137 4.16 0.08 -3.67
N ILE A 138 3.98 0.23 -2.35
CA ILE A 138 2.88 -0.44 -1.65
C ILE A 138 1.91 0.63 -1.15
N VAL A 139 0.65 0.47 -1.47
CA VAL A 139 -0.45 1.30 -0.97
C VAL A 139 -1.30 0.48 -0.03
N TYR A 140 -1.47 0.93 1.21
CA TYR A 140 -2.39 0.33 2.18
C TYR A 140 -3.65 1.19 2.31
N ASP A 141 -4.77 0.71 1.85
CA ASP A 141 -6.04 1.43 1.89
C ASP A 141 -7.12 0.62 2.63
N ASP A 142 -7.33 0.77 3.94
CA ASP A 142 -6.57 1.63 4.84
C ASP A 142 -6.14 0.88 6.12
N LEU A 143 -5.12 1.36 6.77
CA LEU A 143 -4.61 0.78 8.02
C LEU A 143 -5.52 1.01 9.23
N SER A 144 -6.43 1.97 9.19
CA SER A 144 -7.44 2.16 10.25
C SER A 144 -8.36 0.93 10.35
N LYS A 145 -8.72 0.34 9.22
CA LYS A 145 -9.52 -0.89 9.19
C LYS A 145 -8.73 -2.12 9.64
N GLN A 146 -7.44 -2.16 9.35
CA GLN A 146 -6.56 -3.19 9.93
C GLN A 146 -6.54 -3.08 11.47
N ALA A 147 -6.41 -1.88 12.01
CA ALA A 147 -6.44 -1.66 13.46
C ALA A 147 -7.75 -2.12 14.09
N VAL A 148 -8.89 -1.87 13.43
CA VAL A 148 -10.19 -2.39 13.87
C VAL A 148 -10.22 -3.93 13.87
N ALA A 149 -9.71 -4.55 12.81
CA ALA A 149 -9.62 -6.02 12.71
C ALA A 149 -8.72 -6.61 13.81
N TYR A 150 -7.56 -6.01 14.05
CA TYR A 150 -6.66 -6.42 15.14
C TYR A 150 -7.33 -6.33 16.51
N ARG A 151 -8.01 -5.22 16.80
CA ARG A 151 -8.76 -5.06 18.05
C ARG A 151 -9.82 -6.13 18.20
N GLN A 152 -10.59 -6.40 17.14
CA GLN A 152 -11.62 -7.43 17.16
C GLN A 152 -11.04 -8.83 17.49
N MET A 153 -9.95 -9.20 16.85
CA MET A 153 -9.23 -10.44 17.14
C MET A 153 -8.73 -10.49 18.58
N SER A 154 -8.11 -9.41 19.06
CA SER A 154 -7.54 -9.31 20.39
C SER A 154 -8.61 -9.47 21.48
N LEU A 155 -9.78 -8.88 21.28
CA LEU A 155 -10.90 -9.03 22.21
C LEU A 155 -11.47 -10.47 22.21
N LEU A 156 -11.50 -11.15 21.06
CA LEU A 156 -11.93 -12.55 20.98
C LEU A 156 -11.00 -13.49 21.75
N ILE A 157 -9.70 -13.23 21.77
CA ILE A 157 -8.73 -13.99 22.57
C ILE A 157 -8.59 -13.48 24.00
N ARG A 158 -9.54 -12.66 24.45
CA ARG A 158 -9.64 -12.12 25.82
C ARG A 158 -8.48 -11.25 26.28
N ARG A 159 -7.82 -10.56 25.36
CA ARG A 159 -6.90 -9.50 25.72
C ARG A 159 -7.69 -8.31 26.29
N PRO A 160 -7.19 -7.60 27.32
CA PRO A 160 -7.89 -6.45 27.86
C PRO A 160 -8.11 -5.36 26.80
N PRO A 161 -9.30 -4.73 26.79
CA PRO A 161 -9.55 -3.61 25.90
C PRO A 161 -8.68 -2.43 26.33
N ALA A 162 -7.78 -2.03 25.57
CA ALA A 162 -6.91 -0.85 25.64
C ALA A 162 -5.59 -1.14 24.90
N ARG A 163 -4.47 -0.98 25.57
CA ARG A 163 -3.12 -1.06 25.01
C ARG A 163 -2.81 -2.37 24.27
N GLU A 164 -3.33 -3.51 24.77
CA GLU A 164 -3.08 -4.82 24.17
C GLU A 164 -4.00 -5.15 22.98
N ALA A 165 -5.02 -4.34 22.74
CA ALA A 165 -5.97 -4.47 21.65
C ALA A 165 -5.73 -3.47 20.51
N PHE A 166 -4.63 -2.72 20.54
CA PHE A 166 -4.14 -1.86 19.46
C PHE A 166 -2.90 -2.49 18.80
N PRO A 167 -2.76 -2.39 17.48
CA PRO A 167 -1.59 -2.88 16.76
C PRO A 167 -0.33 -2.07 17.04
#